data_4019807a3c7648142e916314b95c1da9
#
_entry.id   4019807a3c7648142e916314b95c1da9
#
_cell.length_a   1.000
_cell.length_b   1.000
_cell.length_c   1.000
_cell.angle_alpha   90.00
_cell.angle_beta   90.00
_cell.angle_gamma   90.00
#
_symmetry.space_group_name_H-M   'P 1'
#
loop_
_entity.id
_entity.type
_entity.pdbx_description
1 polymer ?
#
loop_
_entity_poly.entity_id
_entity_poly.type
_entity_poly.pdbx_seq_one_letter_code
_entity_poly.pdbx_strand_id
1 'polypeptide(L)'
;LFTNFDPQLEIVPAMGKTAPADDPVLTKIRRLPQVEVSTECVEDQALAVYHNKQAMVMIKGVEDDFPQLSHITDILYGNGSFELHAANLQYGILGIQLAQQLDAGADWDGYMKIFAPVKEGQLDLADPSNSFVVDSIISPGVVFSVKQAEYDKNYILTSIAFARNLFGQQGMLSSLELRLKQNSDLESVKREMQKIAGKKYRVLDRFQQ
;
A
#
# COMPACT_ATOMS: atom_id res chain seq x y z
N LEU A 1 -14.29 -10.37 10.36
CA LEU A 1 -14.58 -8.93 10.26
C LEU A 1 -13.71 -8.30 9.20
N PHE A 2 -14.34 -7.62 8.24
CA PHE A 2 -13.63 -6.89 7.19
C PHE A 2 -13.25 -5.50 7.68
N THR A 3 -12.15 -4.98 7.17
CA THR A 3 -11.68 -3.64 7.51
C THR A 3 -11.77 -2.74 6.29
N ASN A 4 -11.56 -1.43 6.52
CA ASN A 4 -11.45 -0.47 5.44
C ASN A 4 -10.17 -0.65 4.60
N PHE A 5 -9.29 -1.58 5.01
CA PHE A 5 -8.13 -1.99 4.21
C PHE A 5 -8.44 -3.14 3.25
N ASP A 6 -9.55 -3.85 3.45
CA ASP A 6 -9.84 -5.06 2.68
C ASP A 6 -10.67 -4.70 1.45
N PRO A 7 -10.11 -4.77 0.22
CA PRO A 7 -10.89 -4.53 -0.99
C PRO A 7 -11.87 -5.67 -1.25
N GLN A 8 -12.88 -5.41 -2.07
CA GLN A 8 -13.82 -6.46 -2.48
C GLN A 8 -13.10 -7.60 -3.20
N LEU A 9 -12.25 -7.25 -4.13
CA LEU A 9 -11.40 -8.18 -4.87
C LEU A 9 -9.99 -7.63 -4.94
N GLU A 10 -9.03 -8.53 -4.88
CA GLU A 10 -7.61 -8.23 -5.00
C GLU A 10 -6.97 -9.21 -5.97
N ILE A 11 -6.15 -8.70 -6.87
CA ILE A 11 -5.42 -9.52 -7.81
C ILE A 11 -3.95 -9.47 -7.46
N VAL A 12 -3.36 -10.62 -7.24
CA VAL A 12 -1.95 -10.76 -6.86
C VAL A 12 -1.25 -11.71 -7.82
N PRO A 13 0.08 -11.54 -8.03
CA PRO A 13 0.85 -12.50 -8.81
C PRO A 13 0.74 -13.91 -8.21
N ALA A 14 0.56 -14.92 -9.05
CA ALA A 14 0.54 -16.31 -8.58
C ALA A 14 1.93 -16.75 -8.14
N MET A 15 2.97 -16.18 -8.75
CA MET A 15 4.37 -16.47 -8.45
C MET A 15 5.10 -15.17 -8.15
N GLY A 16 5.89 -15.15 -7.06
CA GLY A 16 6.63 -13.97 -6.67
C GLY A 16 5.76 -12.90 -6.01
N LYS A 17 6.35 -11.73 -5.77
CA LYS A 17 5.72 -10.64 -5.02
C LYS A 17 5.18 -9.51 -5.91
N THR A 18 5.66 -9.40 -7.14
CA THR A 18 5.32 -8.28 -8.02
C THR A 18 5.09 -8.73 -9.45
N ALA A 19 4.42 -7.89 -10.21
CA ALA A 19 4.20 -8.08 -11.65
C ALA A 19 4.25 -6.72 -12.35
N PRO A 20 4.50 -6.70 -13.68
CA PRO A 20 4.42 -5.47 -14.44
C PRO A 20 3.01 -4.87 -14.40
N ALA A 21 2.94 -3.58 -14.06
CA ALA A 21 1.66 -2.88 -13.97
C ALA A 21 0.97 -2.76 -15.33
N ASP A 22 1.72 -2.79 -16.43
CA ASP A 22 1.21 -2.71 -17.80
C ASP A 22 0.88 -4.06 -18.43
N ASP A 23 0.87 -5.13 -17.65
CA ASP A 23 0.51 -6.46 -18.16
C ASP A 23 -0.87 -6.40 -18.82
N PRO A 24 -1.00 -6.83 -20.10
CA PRO A 24 -2.29 -6.82 -20.81
C PRO A 24 -3.40 -7.58 -20.09
N VAL A 25 -3.06 -8.63 -19.34
CA VAL A 25 -4.03 -9.40 -18.54
C VAL A 25 -4.66 -8.50 -17.50
N LEU A 26 -3.87 -7.70 -16.78
CA LEU A 26 -4.37 -6.76 -15.77
C LEU A 26 -5.22 -5.66 -16.42
N THR A 27 -4.78 -5.14 -17.56
CA THR A 27 -5.55 -4.15 -18.32
C THR A 27 -6.93 -4.69 -18.70
N LYS A 28 -6.98 -5.93 -19.16
CA LYS A 28 -8.24 -6.57 -19.54
C LYS A 28 -9.20 -6.70 -18.35
N ILE A 29 -8.67 -7.08 -17.19
CA ILE A 29 -9.46 -7.19 -15.97
C ILE A 29 -10.02 -5.83 -15.55
N ARG A 30 -9.18 -4.78 -15.56
CA ARG A 30 -9.62 -3.42 -15.21
C ARG A 30 -10.76 -2.92 -16.09
N ARG A 31 -10.79 -3.32 -17.35
CA ARG A 31 -11.78 -2.86 -18.35
C ARG A 31 -13.08 -3.63 -18.33
N LEU A 32 -13.24 -4.60 -17.45
CA LEU A 32 -14.51 -5.29 -17.32
C LEU A 32 -15.61 -4.29 -16.90
N PRO A 33 -16.82 -4.43 -17.48
CA PRO A 33 -17.89 -3.45 -17.19
C PRO A 33 -18.27 -3.36 -15.71
N GLN A 34 -18.08 -4.44 -14.96
CA GLN A 34 -18.44 -4.49 -13.55
C GLN A 34 -17.46 -3.77 -12.65
N VAL A 35 -16.25 -3.45 -13.13
CA VAL A 35 -15.23 -2.76 -12.32
C VAL A 35 -15.55 -1.28 -12.27
N GLU A 36 -15.74 -0.74 -11.07
CA GLU A 36 -15.97 0.69 -10.87
C GLU A 36 -14.67 1.43 -10.56
N VAL A 37 -13.85 0.87 -9.66
CA VAL A 37 -12.56 1.46 -9.29
C VAL A 37 -11.52 0.37 -9.28
N SER A 38 -10.34 0.67 -9.84
CA SER A 38 -9.18 -0.19 -9.74
C SER A 38 -7.99 0.65 -9.30
N THR A 39 -7.22 0.14 -8.34
CA THR A 39 -6.07 0.83 -7.76
C THR A 39 -4.88 -0.10 -7.71
N GLU A 40 -3.74 0.36 -8.24
CA GLU A 40 -2.48 -0.35 -8.10
C GLU A 40 -1.92 -0.11 -6.71
N CYS A 41 -1.28 -1.13 -6.13
CA CYS A 41 -0.59 -1.02 -4.86
C CYS A 41 0.81 -1.60 -4.96
N VAL A 42 1.76 -0.99 -4.25
CA VAL A 42 3.10 -1.53 -4.04
C VAL A 42 3.32 -1.61 -2.55
N GLU A 43 3.66 -2.79 -2.06
CA GLU A 43 3.75 -3.05 -0.63
C GLU A 43 4.97 -3.89 -0.32
N ASP A 44 5.76 -3.46 0.67
CA ASP A 44 6.88 -4.25 1.18
C ASP A 44 7.28 -3.74 2.57
N GLN A 45 8.19 -4.48 3.20
CA GLN A 45 8.70 -4.17 4.52
C GLN A 45 9.80 -3.11 4.48
N ALA A 46 9.83 -2.28 5.51
CA ALA A 46 10.83 -1.24 5.69
C ALA A 46 11.05 -0.99 7.18
N LEU A 47 12.08 -0.19 7.50
CA LEU A 47 12.33 0.27 8.86
C LEU A 47 11.98 1.76 8.93
N ALA A 48 11.06 2.11 9.82
CA ALA A 48 10.73 3.50 10.10
C ALA A 48 11.53 3.98 11.32
N VAL A 49 12.13 5.15 11.19
CA VAL A 49 12.92 5.76 12.26
C VAL A 49 12.44 7.18 12.48
N TYR A 50 12.03 7.47 13.70
CA TYR A 50 11.61 8.81 14.11
C TYR A 50 12.30 9.18 15.43
N HIS A 51 13.17 10.19 15.37
CA HIS A 51 14.07 10.55 16.47
C HIS A 51 14.87 9.30 16.92
N ASN A 52 14.75 8.90 18.19
CA ASN A 52 15.44 7.73 18.72
C ASN A 52 14.59 6.46 18.75
N LYS A 53 13.41 6.48 18.11
CA LYS A 53 12.50 5.33 18.04
C LYS A 53 12.54 4.70 16.66
N GLN A 54 12.34 3.39 16.61
CA GLN A 54 12.30 2.68 15.33
C GLN A 54 11.31 1.52 15.39
N ALA A 55 10.80 1.14 14.25
CA ALA A 55 9.88 0.02 14.11
C ALA A 55 9.98 -0.58 12.70
N MET A 56 9.87 -1.89 12.62
CA MET A 56 9.63 -2.55 11.33
C MET A 56 8.19 -2.31 10.92
N VAL A 57 7.99 -1.91 9.66
CA VAL A 57 6.69 -1.51 9.14
C VAL A 57 6.44 -2.14 7.78
N MET A 58 5.17 -2.13 7.37
CA MET A 58 4.77 -2.36 5.99
C MET A 58 4.46 -1.01 5.37
N ILE A 59 5.16 -0.68 4.29
CA ILE A 59 4.83 0.48 3.47
C ILE A 59 3.86 0.01 2.41
N LYS A 60 2.67 0.60 2.39
CA LYS A 60 1.66 0.35 1.35
C LYS A 60 1.48 1.61 0.53
N GLY A 61 2.09 1.61 -0.65
CA GLY A 61 1.92 2.68 -1.63
C GLY A 61 0.63 2.49 -2.41
N VAL A 62 -0.20 3.52 -2.45
CA VAL A 62 -1.49 3.51 -3.12
C VAL A 62 -1.65 4.72 -4.03
N GLU A 63 -2.60 4.64 -4.94
CA GLU A 63 -2.93 5.77 -5.82
C GLU A 63 -3.85 6.76 -5.08
N ASP A 64 -3.95 7.97 -5.61
CA ASP A 64 -4.73 9.05 -5.00
C ASP A 64 -6.23 8.75 -4.93
N ASP A 65 -6.73 7.83 -5.76
CA ASP A 65 -8.13 7.40 -5.76
C ASP A 65 -8.43 6.29 -4.75
N PHE A 66 -7.47 5.93 -3.91
CA PHE A 66 -7.68 4.92 -2.86
C PHE A 66 -8.92 5.19 -1.99
N PRO A 67 -9.27 6.44 -1.65
CA PRO A 67 -10.52 6.70 -0.92
C PRO A 67 -11.80 6.33 -1.69
N GLN A 68 -11.74 6.23 -3.01
CA GLN A 68 -12.87 5.77 -3.81
C GLN A 68 -12.99 4.24 -3.80
N LEU A 69 -11.87 3.55 -3.64
CA LEU A 69 -11.84 2.09 -3.53
C LEU A 69 -12.30 1.62 -2.15
N SER A 70 -11.82 2.28 -1.11
CA SER A 70 -12.02 1.91 0.29
C SER A 70 -12.71 3.05 1.03
N HIS A 71 -13.18 2.78 2.23
CA HIS A 71 -13.74 3.82 3.11
C HIS A 71 -12.67 4.35 4.07
N ILE A 72 -11.43 4.57 3.57
CA ILE A 72 -10.30 4.95 4.40
C ILE A 72 -10.56 6.27 5.16
N THR A 73 -11.28 7.22 4.55
CA THR A 73 -11.57 8.51 5.19
C THR A 73 -12.41 8.38 6.45
N ASP A 74 -13.19 7.30 6.59
CA ASP A 74 -14.03 7.06 7.76
C ASP A 74 -13.24 6.65 8.99
N ILE A 75 -11.98 6.26 8.82
CA ILE A 75 -11.13 5.75 9.89
C ILE A 75 -9.90 6.62 10.14
N LEU A 76 -9.89 7.83 9.62
CA LEU A 76 -8.82 8.80 9.85
C LEU A 76 -9.13 9.66 11.07
N TYR A 77 -8.12 9.88 11.89
CA TYR A 77 -8.22 10.66 13.12
C TYR A 77 -7.12 11.73 13.15
N GLY A 78 -7.51 12.96 13.38
CA GLY A 78 -6.64 14.12 13.41
C GLY A 78 -7.25 15.31 12.70
N ASN A 79 -6.52 16.40 12.61
CA ASN A 79 -7.01 17.67 12.01
C ASN A 79 -6.66 17.80 10.53
N GLY A 80 -5.91 16.86 9.98
CA GLY A 80 -5.54 16.84 8.56
C GLY A 80 -6.53 16.05 7.71
N SER A 81 -6.03 15.54 6.59
CA SER A 81 -6.85 14.83 5.60
C SER A 81 -6.05 13.72 4.93
N PHE A 82 -6.73 12.92 4.13
CA PHE A 82 -6.06 11.93 3.28
C PHE A 82 -5.28 12.67 2.20
N GLU A 83 -3.98 12.78 2.42
CA GLU A 83 -3.06 13.43 1.51
C GLU A 83 -1.76 12.62 1.51
N LEU A 84 -1.30 12.23 0.32
CA LEU A 84 -0.13 11.36 0.18
C LEU A 84 1.08 12.09 -0.39
N HIS A 85 0.86 13.21 -1.06
CA HIS A 85 1.94 14.02 -1.62
C HIS A 85 1.46 15.43 -1.91
N ALA A 86 2.38 16.38 -1.90
CA ALA A 86 2.13 17.77 -2.32
C ALA A 86 3.47 18.36 -2.77
N ALA A 87 3.52 18.85 -4.01
CA ALA A 87 4.77 19.34 -4.63
C ALA A 87 5.85 18.26 -4.53
N ASN A 88 6.99 18.56 -3.86
CA ASN A 88 8.09 17.61 -3.69
C ASN A 88 8.01 16.84 -2.37
N LEU A 89 6.93 17.03 -1.59
CA LEU A 89 6.76 16.40 -0.29
C LEU A 89 5.99 15.11 -0.41
N GLN A 90 6.39 14.12 0.39
CA GLN A 90 5.70 12.85 0.51
C GLN A 90 5.17 12.70 1.93
N TYR A 91 3.89 12.33 2.03
CA TYR A 91 3.24 12.12 3.33
C TYR A 91 3.14 10.63 3.64
N GLY A 92 3.04 10.31 4.93
CA GLY A 92 2.76 8.96 5.38
C GLY A 92 1.64 8.96 6.40
N ILE A 93 0.64 8.12 6.21
CA ILE A 93 -0.45 7.94 7.16
C ILE A 93 -0.15 6.68 7.96
N LEU A 94 0.19 6.85 9.23
CA LEU A 94 0.53 5.76 10.13
C LEU A 94 -0.72 5.17 10.76
N GLY A 95 -0.69 3.84 11.00
CA GLY A 95 -1.63 3.23 11.93
C GLY A 95 -1.46 3.84 13.32
N ILE A 96 -2.56 3.99 14.05
CA ILE A 96 -2.58 4.73 15.31
C ILE A 96 -1.64 4.12 16.36
N GLN A 97 -1.56 2.80 16.43
CA GLN A 97 -0.66 2.13 17.38
C GLN A 97 0.81 2.26 16.99
N LEU A 98 1.10 2.27 15.68
CA LEU A 98 2.45 2.53 15.19
C LEU A 98 2.89 3.96 15.54
N ALA A 99 2.02 4.93 15.37
CA ALA A 99 2.31 6.32 15.73
C ALA A 99 2.62 6.44 17.23
N GLN A 100 1.88 5.75 18.07
CA GLN A 100 2.15 5.70 19.52
C GLN A 100 3.50 5.06 19.82
N GLN A 101 3.83 3.96 19.16
CA GLN A 101 5.09 3.24 19.36
C GLN A 101 6.30 4.11 18.98
N LEU A 102 6.16 4.95 17.97
CA LEU A 102 7.22 5.85 17.51
C LEU A 102 7.22 7.20 18.23
N ASP A 103 6.32 7.40 19.19
CA ASP A 103 6.10 8.70 19.85
C ASP A 103 5.84 9.83 18.85
N ALA A 104 5.17 9.51 17.74
CA ALA A 104 4.94 10.46 16.66
C ALA A 104 3.60 11.21 16.80
N GLY A 105 2.55 10.51 17.24
CA GLY A 105 1.22 11.11 17.31
C GLY A 105 0.58 11.29 15.91
N ALA A 106 -0.57 11.97 15.88
CA ALA A 106 -1.32 12.18 14.64
C ALA A 106 -0.67 13.21 13.73
N ASP A 107 0.06 14.17 14.30
CA ASP A 107 0.67 15.28 13.56
C ASP A 107 2.10 15.46 14.07
N TRP A 108 2.96 14.52 13.72
CA TRP A 108 4.36 14.57 14.13
C TRP A 108 5.11 15.69 13.39
N ASP A 109 6.13 16.21 14.03
CA ASP A 109 6.93 17.30 13.53
C ASP A 109 8.15 16.80 12.75
N GLY A 110 8.49 17.47 11.66
CA GLY A 110 9.67 17.15 10.84
C GLY A 110 9.51 15.89 10.00
N TYR A 111 10.64 15.27 9.69
CA TYR A 111 10.71 14.12 8.80
C TYR A 111 10.81 12.81 9.58
N MET A 112 10.13 11.80 9.08
CA MET A 112 10.33 10.42 9.48
C MET A 112 11.11 9.72 8.38
N LYS A 113 12.21 9.06 8.73
CA LYS A 113 13.06 8.34 7.77
C LYS A 113 12.57 6.92 7.60
N ILE A 114 12.55 6.48 6.35
CA ILE A 114 12.16 5.12 5.98
C ILE A 114 13.32 4.48 5.25
N PHE A 115 13.77 3.33 5.78
CA PHE A 115 14.89 2.57 5.25
C PHE A 115 14.39 1.27 4.64
N ALA A 116 14.76 1.01 3.39
CA ALA A 116 14.49 -0.28 2.75
C ALA A 116 15.81 -0.92 2.33
N PRO A 117 15.98 -2.24 2.48
CA PRO A 117 17.16 -2.90 1.99
C PRO A 117 17.22 -2.82 0.46
N VAL A 118 18.39 -2.65 -0.10
CA VAL A 118 18.59 -2.77 -1.55
C VAL A 118 18.30 -4.22 -1.95
N LYS A 119 17.93 -4.42 -3.21
CA LYS A 119 17.64 -5.77 -3.73
C LYS A 119 18.86 -6.64 -3.67
N GLU A 120 18.64 -7.96 -3.55
CA GLU A 120 19.67 -8.97 -3.56
C GLU A 120 20.64 -8.76 -4.73
N GLY A 121 21.92 -8.91 -4.48
CA GLY A 121 22.98 -8.66 -5.46
C GLY A 121 23.48 -7.22 -5.50
N GLN A 122 22.84 -6.29 -4.81
CA GLN A 122 23.25 -4.89 -4.73
C GLN A 122 23.89 -4.54 -3.38
N LEU A 123 24.08 -5.52 -2.50
CA LEU A 123 24.76 -5.33 -1.22
C LEU A 123 26.25 -5.10 -1.44
N ASP A 124 26.76 -3.99 -0.91
CA ASP A 124 28.18 -3.67 -0.88
C ASP A 124 28.70 -3.94 0.52
N LEU A 125 29.42 -5.03 0.69
CA LEU A 125 30.00 -5.42 1.99
C LEU A 125 31.14 -4.50 2.42
N ALA A 126 31.75 -3.79 1.47
CA ALA A 126 32.80 -2.82 1.77
C ALA A 126 32.23 -1.50 2.30
N ASP A 127 30.99 -1.17 1.94
CA ASP A 127 30.29 0.03 2.42
C ASP A 127 28.84 -0.34 2.77
N PRO A 128 28.58 -0.79 4.02
CA PRO A 128 27.24 -1.17 4.45
C PRO A 128 26.21 -0.04 4.35
N SER A 129 26.62 1.23 4.34
CA SER A 129 25.70 2.36 4.19
C SER A 129 24.99 2.37 2.84
N ASN A 130 25.57 1.73 1.81
CA ASN A 130 24.97 1.57 0.50
C ASN A 130 24.00 0.38 0.42
N SER A 131 23.79 -0.33 1.54
CA SER A 131 22.89 -1.49 1.58
C SER A 131 21.42 -1.10 1.76
N PHE A 132 21.12 0.20 1.95
CA PHE A 132 19.77 0.69 2.18
C PHE A 132 19.45 1.85 1.25
N VAL A 133 18.19 1.88 0.81
CA VAL A 133 17.58 3.05 0.22
C VAL A 133 16.88 3.79 1.35
N VAL A 134 17.09 5.11 1.45
CA VAL A 134 16.52 5.94 2.50
C VAL A 134 15.69 7.03 1.86
N ASP A 135 14.46 7.20 2.33
CA ASP A 135 13.61 8.31 1.94
C ASP A 135 12.86 8.82 3.17
N SER A 136 12.16 9.92 3.03
CA SER A 136 11.52 10.60 4.16
C SER A 136 10.07 10.92 3.86
N ILE A 137 9.25 10.81 4.91
CA ILE A 137 7.84 11.22 4.88
C ILE A 137 7.59 12.26 5.96
N ILE A 138 6.55 13.07 5.75
CA ILE A 138 6.04 14.02 6.75
C ILE A 138 4.61 13.67 7.10
N SER A 139 4.12 14.25 8.20
CA SER A 139 2.76 14.01 8.67
C SER A 139 1.74 14.74 7.81
N PRO A 140 0.64 14.07 7.39
CA PRO A 140 -0.50 14.74 6.80
C PRO A 140 -1.52 15.22 7.86
N GLY A 141 -1.19 15.09 9.15
CA GLY A 141 -2.07 15.49 10.24
C GLY A 141 -3.16 14.49 10.59
N VAL A 142 -3.07 13.25 10.10
CA VAL A 142 -4.00 12.17 10.42
C VAL A 142 -3.27 10.85 10.59
N VAL A 143 -3.85 9.99 11.40
CA VAL A 143 -3.50 8.56 11.52
C VAL A 143 -4.75 7.75 11.24
N PHE A 144 -4.60 6.45 10.95
CA PHE A 144 -5.75 5.59 10.77
C PHE A 144 -5.92 4.60 11.92
N SER A 145 -7.16 4.19 12.16
CA SER A 145 -7.49 3.13 13.11
C SER A 145 -8.59 2.25 12.55
N VAL A 146 -8.25 1.02 12.20
CA VAL A 146 -9.21 0.00 11.74
C VAL A 146 -9.61 -0.94 12.86
N LYS A 147 -9.04 -0.75 14.07
CA LYS A 147 -9.26 -1.58 15.26
C LYS A 147 -8.82 -3.03 15.05
N GLN A 148 -7.80 -3.23 14.23
CA GLN A 148 -7.10 -4.49 14.06
C GLN A 148 -5.60 -4.24 14.20
N ALA A 149 -4.98 -4.89 15.16
CA ALA A 149 -3.58 -4.65 15.52
C ALA A 149 -2.63 -4.88 14.35
N GLU A 150 -2.92 -5.84 13.49
CA GLU A 150 -2.10 -6.13 12.32
C GLU A 150 -1.89 -4.90 11.44
N TYR A 151 -2.96 -4.12 11.20
CA TYR A 151 -2.86 -2.90 10.41
C TYR A 151 -2.44 -1.70 11.25
N ASP A 152 -3.05 -1.52 12.41
CA ASP A 152 -2.85 -0.33 13.25
C ASP A 152 -1.42 -0.23 13.82
N LYS A 153 -0.72 -1.36 13.99
CA LYS A 153 0.65 -1.41 14.49
C LYS A 153 1.72 -1.38 13.42
N ASN A 154 1.41 -1.80 12.20
CA ASN A 154 2.45 -2.15 11.24
C ASN A 154 2.44 -1.33 9.97
N TYR A 155 1.33 -0.69 9.61
CA TYR A 155 1.18 -0.11 8.28
C TYR A 155 1.37 1.39 8.24
N ILE A 156 2.04 1.83 7.17
CA ILE A 156 2.10 3.23 6.74
C ILE A 156 1.57 3.29 5.30
N LEU A 157 0.54 4.09 5.08
CA LEU A 157 0.06 4.40 3.74
C LEU A 157 0.89 5.54 3.15
N THR A 158 1.36 5.36 1.93
CA THR A 158 2.14 6.37 1.19
C THR A 158 1.60 6.49 -0.23
N SER A 159 2.13 7.44 -1.00
CA SER A 159 1.89 7.42 -2.44
C SER A 159 2.56 6.19 -3.06
N ILE A 160 2.00 5.70 -4.15
CA ILE A 160 2.60 4.58 -4.86
C ILE A 160 3.97 4.95 -5.45
N ALA A 161 4.14 6.22 -5.85
CA ALA A 161 5.43 6.71 -6.35
C ALA A 161 6.51 6.61 -5.27
N PHE A 162 6.18 6.98 -4.02
CA PHE A 162 7.10 6.82 -2.90
C PHE A 162 7.53 5.36 -2.71
N ALA A 163 6.57 4.45 -2.68
CA ALA A 163 6.84 3.03 -2.49
C ALA A 163 7.67 2.46 -3.65
N ARG A 164 7.35 2.83 -4.89
CA ARG A 164 8.09 2.40 -6.07
C ARG A 164 9.56 2.84 -6.02
N ASN A 165 9.80 4.08 -5.62
CA ASN A 165 11.16 4.58 -5.49
C ASN A 165 11.91 3.88 -4.36
N LEU A 166 11.25 3.72 -3.21
CA LEU A 166 11.85 3.10 -2.04
C LEU A 166 12.28 1.65 -2.30
N PHE A 167 11.42 0.89 -2.96
CA PHE A 167 11.63 -0.55 -3.18
C PHE A 167 12.22 -0.90 -4.55
N GLY A 168 12.52 0.10 -5.39
CA GLY A 168 13.02 -0.15 -6.73
C GLY A 168 12.02 -0.88 -7.61
N GLN A 169 10.74 -0.58 -7.48
CA GLN A 169 9.63 -1.26 -8.16
C GLN A 169 8.98 -0.38 -9.24
N GLN A 170 9.78 0.35 -10.00
CA GLN A 170 9.27 1.20 -11.08
C GLN A 170 8.52 0.35 -12.12
N GLY A 171 7.31 0.79 -12.46
CA GLY A 171 6.47 0.07 -13.42
C GLY A 171 5.88 -1.23 -12.92
N MET A 172 6.08 -1.57 -11.64
CA MET A 172 5.61 -2.82 -11.05
C MET A 172 4.44 -2.56 -10.09
N LEU A 173 3.70 -3.63 -9.76
CA LEU A 173 2.72 -3.61 -8.68
C LEU A 173 2.83 -4.88 -7.85
N SER A 174 2.44 -4.77 -6.58
CA SER A 174 2.28 -5.92 -5.67
C SER A 174 0.89 -6.52 -5.80
N SER A 175 -0.10 -5.66 -6.01
CA SER A 175 -1.49 -6.05 -6.14
C SER A 175 -2.28 -5.02 -6.95
N LEU A 176 -3.41 -5.48 -7.47
CA LEU A 176 -4.44 -4.63 -8.05
C LEU A 176 -5.69 -4.81 -7.18
N GLU A 177 -6.15 -3.73 -6.55
CA GLU A 177 -7.33 -3.76 -5.70
C GLU A 177 -8.52 -3.19 -6.45
N LEU A 178 -9.67 -3.83 -6.31
CA LEU A 178 -10.86 -3.56 -7.14
C LEU A 178 -12.11 -3.36 -6.29
N ARG A 179 -12.92 -2.39 -6.71
CA ARG A 179 -14.30 -2.24 -6.26
C ARG A 179 -15.23 -2.41 -7.45
N LEU A 180 -16.28 -3.20 -7.26
CA LEU A 180 -17.26 -3.45 -8.29
C LEU A 180 -18.41 -2.46 -8.22
N LYS A 181 -19.09 -2.27 -9.34
CA LYS A 181 -20.34 -1.49 -9.39
C LYS A 181 -21.39 -2.15 -8.54
N GLN A 182 -22.33 -1.33 -8.04
CA GLN A 182 -23.48 -1.82 -7.27
C GLN A 182 -24.23 -2.88 -8.06
N ASN A 183 -24.79 -3.86 -7.32
CA ASN A 183 -25.58 -4.97 -7.87
C ASN A 183 -24.77 -5.93 -8.75
N SER A 184 -23.44 -5.85 -8.74
CA SER A 184 -22.61 -6.86 -9.38
C SER A 184 -22.63 -8.14 -8.57
N ASP A 185 -22.67 -9.28 -9.26
CA ASP A 185 -22.54 -10.58 -8.61
C ASP A 185 -21.05 -10.88 -8.40
N LEU A 186 -20.59 -10.74 -7.15
CA LEU A 186 -19.18 -10.89 -6.80
C LEU A 186 -18.61 -12.23 -7.25
N GLU A 187 -19.31 -13.33 -6.98
CA GLU A 187 -18.81 -14.66 -7.32
C GLU A 187 -18.68 -14.85 -8.82
N SER A 188 -19.66 -14.37 -9.59
CA SER A 188 -19.63 -14.45 -11.05
C SER A 188 -18.46 -13.63 -11.64
N VAL A 189 -18.27 -12.41 -11.17
CA VAL A 189 -17.19 -11.53 -11.61
C VAL A 189 -15.83 -12.13 -11.24
N LYS A 190 -15.72 -12.65 -10.03
CA LYS A 190 -14.48 -13.31 -9.57
C LYS A 190 -14.12 -14.49 -10.48
N ARG A 191 -15.07 -15.32 -10.84
CA ARG A 191 -14.82 -16.44 -11.77
C ARG A 191 -14.38 -15.95 -13.15
N GLU A 192 -15.03 -14.91 -13.66
CA GLU A 192 -14.65 -14.32 -14.94
C GLU A 192 -13.23 -13.77 -14.91
N MET A 193 -12.89 -13.04 -13.86
CA MET A 193 -11.54 -12.50 -13.66
C MET A 193 -10.49 -13.61 -13.55
N GLN A 194 -10.81 -14.70 -12.83
CA GLN A 194 -9.88 -15.82 -12.69
C GLN A 194 -9.65 -16.53 -14.02
N LYS A 195 -10.65 -16.60 -14.88
CA LYS A 195 -10.48 -17.10 -16.24
C LYS A 195 -9.50 -16.25 -17.05
N ILE A 196 -9.65 -14.94 -16.98
CA ILE A 196 -8.75 -14.00 -17.67
C ILE A 196 -7.35 -14.08 -17.08
N ALA A 197 -7.24 -14.16 -15.76
CA ALA A 197 -5.96 -14.24 -15.04
C ALA A 197 -5.22 -15.56 -15.31
N GLY A 198 -5.94 -16.62 -15.54
CA GLY A 198 -5.35 -17.95 -15.78
C GLY A 198 -4.51 -18.40 -14.59
N LYS A 199 -3.30 -18.86 -14.89
CA LYS A 199 -2.32 -19.29 -13.87
C LYS A 199 -1.37 -18.18 -13.45
N LYS A 200 -1.46 -17.01 -14.08
CA LYS A 200 -0.53 -15.91 -13.88
C LYS A 200 -0.85 -15.10 -12.62
N TYR A 201 -2.13 -14.97 -12.30
CA TYR A 201 -2.61 -14.22 -11.15
C TYR A 201 -3.62 -15.01 -10.36
N ARG A 202 -3.71 -14.68 -9.08
CA ARG A 202 -4.77 -15.17 -8.19
C ARG A 202 -5.75 -14.04 -7.94
N VAL A 203 -7.04 -14.34 -8.04
CA VAL A 203 -8.11 -13.39 -7.73
C VAL A 203 -8.65 -13.77 -6.35
N LEU A 204 -8.48 -12.88 -5.39
CA LEU A 204 -8.82 -13.11 -3.98
C LEU A 204 -9.98 -12.22 -3.56
N ASP A 205 -10.95 -12.78 -2.85
CA ASP A 205 -11.97 -12.00 -2.16
C ASP A 205 -11.53 -11.66 -0.73
N ARG A 206 -12.39 -10.98 0.03
CA ARG A 206 -12.06 -10.53 1.39
C ARG A 206 -11.75 -11.67 2.36
N PHE A 207 -12.28 -12.85 2.12
CA PHE A 207 -12.04 -14.01 2.99
C PHE A 207 -10.68 -14.65 2.73
N GLN A 208 -10.06 -14.37 1.60
CA GLN A 208 -8.82 -15.01 1.14
C GLN A 208 -7.59 -14.12 1.30
N GLN A 209 -7.80 -12.87 1.62
CA GLN A 209 -6.72 -11.86 1.74
C GLN A 209 -5.95 -11.94 3.06
#